data_750a835f139446eec4121b6b27c0ad4e
#
_entry.id   750a835f139446eec4121b6b27c0ad4e
#
_cell.length_a   1.000
_cell.length_b   1.000
_cell.length_c   1.000
_cell.angle_alpha   90.00
_cell.angle_beta   90.00
_cell.angle_gamma   90.00
#
_symmetry.space_group_name_H-M   'P 1'
#
loop_
_entity.id
_entity.type
_entity.pdbx_description
1 polymer ?
#
loop_
_entity_poly.entity_id
_entity_poly.type
_entity_poly.pdbx_seq_one_letter_code
_entity_poly.pdbx_strand_id
1 'polypeptide(L)'
;MSTIQNDTEAAVTAIERISSIVASINDYQMTIASAVEEQTATTNDMSRSINEAATGSGEIASSIVGVADAAMNANEIMSDLRSATDELNQMAEDLRQRVGTFTY
;
A
#
# COMPACT_ATOMS: atom_id res chain seq x y z
N MET A 1 -10.28 -66.54 35.52
CA MET A 1 -9.64 -65.52 36.35
C MET A 1 -8.52 -64.81 35.57
N SER A 2 -7.58 -65.52 34.97
CA SER A 2 -6.47 -64.86 34.25
C SER A 2 -6.94 -64.07 33.03
N THR A 3 -8.01 -64.52 32.36
CA THR A 3 -8.60 -63.79 31.21
C THR A 3 -9.17 -62.43 31.62
N ILE A 4 -9.84 -62.41 32.79
CA ILE A 4 -10.44 -61.15 33.30
C ILE A 4 -9.33 -60.19 33.71
N GLN A 5 -8.24 -60.69 34.34
CA GLN A 5 -7.10 -59.85 34.69
C GLN A 5 -6.42 -59.27 33.44
N ASN A 6 -6.24 -60.10 32.43
CA ASN A 6 -5.61 -59.67 31.15
C ASN A 6 -6.49 -58.58 30.47
N ASP A 7 -7.80 -58.77 30.44
CA ASP A 7 -8.75 -57.82 29.88
C ASP A 7 -8.72 -56.53 30.67
N THR A 8 -8.63 -56.62 32.00
CA THR A 8 -8.55 -55.44 32.87
C THR A 8 -7.25 -54.69 32.61
N GLU A 9 -6.12 -55.38 32.48
CA GLU A 9 -4.83 -54.77 32.18
C GLU A 9 -4.85 -54.08 30.84
N ALA A 10 -5.46 -54.73 29.86
CA ALA A 10 -5.61 -54.16 28.51
C ALA A 10 -6.48 -52.89 28.56
N ALA A 11 -7.53 -52.89 29.33
CA ALA A 11 -8.39 -51.74 29.53
C ALA A 11 -7.66 -50.59 30.23
N VAL A 12 -6.86 -50.89 31.22
CA VAL A 12 -6.06 -49.88 31.95
C VAL A 12 -5.04 -49.26 30.99
N THR A 13 -4.35 -50.10 30.22
CA THR A 13 -3.38 -49.62 29.19
C THR A 13 -4.05 -48.73 28.20
N ALA A 14 -5.25 -49.08 27.72
CA ALA A 14 -6.01 -48.28 26.77
C ALA A 14 -6.41 -46.91 27.38
N ILE A 15 -6.80 -46.93 28.63
CA ILE A 15 -7.18 -45.69 29.38
C ILE A 15 -5.94 -44.79 29.54
N GLU A 16 -4.80 -45.35 29.86
CA GLU A 16 -3.53 -44.63 29.99
C GLU A 16 -3.17 -43.95 28.66
N ARG A 17 -3.34 -44.67 27.53
CA ARG A 17 -3.10 -44.13 26.20
C ARG A 17 -4.08 -43.00 25.91
N ILE A 18 -5.34 -43.14 26.23
CA ILE A 18 -6.33 -42.09 26.05
C ILE A 18 -5.97 -40.87 26.90
N SER A 19 -5.55 -41.05 28.14
CA SER A 19 -5.10 -39.93 28.98
C SER A 19 -3.92 -39.19 28.38
N SER A 20 -2.98 -39.91 27.81
CA SER A 20 -1.82 -39.33 27.12
C SER A 20 -2.24 -38.54 25.90
N ILE A 21 -3.17 -39.08 25.12
CA ILE A 21 -3.73 -38.41 23.94
C ILE A 21 -4.46 -37.12 24.34
N VAL A 22 -5.25 -37.19 25.42
CA VAL A 22 -5.98 -36.01 25.93
C VAL A 22 -4.99 -34.91 26.34
N ALA A 23 -3.89 -35.28 27.04
CA ALA A 23 -2.85 -34.33 27.42
C ALA A 23 -2.22 -33.67 26.17
N SER A 24 -1.95 -34.45 25.14
CA SER A 24 -1.43 -33.92 23.86
C SER A 24 -2.43 -32.98 23.21
N ILE A 25 -3.71 -33.30 23.25
CA ILE A 25 -4.76 -32.45 22.69
C ILE A 25 -4.80 -31.11 23.44
N ASN A 26 -4.68 -31.10 24.73
CA ASN A 26 -4.62 -29.87 25.55
C ASN A 26 -3.42 -29.00 25.11
N ASP A 27 -2.24 -29.62 24.93
CA ASP A 27 -1.04 -28.91 24.48
C ASP A 27 -1.24 -28.32 23.10
N TYR A 28 -1.84 -29.06 22.19
CA TYR A 28 -2.14 -28.56 20.84
C TYR A 28 -3.15 -27.40 20.89
N GLN A 29 -4.15 -27.49 21.75
CA GLN A 29 -5.14 -26.43 21.92
C GLN A 29 -4.48 -25.13 22.40
N MET A 30 -3.54 -25.23 23.32
CA MET A 30 -2.80 -24.06 23.80
C MET A 30 -1.96 -23.45 22.70
N THR A 31 -1.31 -24.28 21.89
CA THR A 31 -0.53 -23.84 20.74
C THR A 31 -1.43 -23.16 19.70
N ILE A 32 -2.59 -23.72 19.42
CA ILE A 32 -3.56 -23.17 18.49
C ILE A 32 -4.09 -21.81 19.01
N ALA A 33 -4.40 -21.73 20.31
CA ALA A 33 -4.87 -20.48 20.92
C ALA A 33 -3.83 -19.37 20.76
N SER A 34 -2.55 -19.68 21.00
CA SER A 34 -1.45 -18.72 20.80
C SER A 34 -1.34 -18.30 19.34
N ALA A 35 -1.45 -19.27 18.42
CA ALA A 35 -1.40 -18.98 16.99
C ALA A 35 -2.56 -18.10 16.54
N VAL A 36 -3.76 -18.33 17.09
CA VAL A 36 -4.93 -17.50 16.79
C VAL A 36 -4.74 -16.07 17.32
N GLU A 37 -4.16 -15.92 18.49
CA GLU A 37 -3.84 -14.60 19.04
C GLU A 37 -2.85 -13.85 18.13
N GLU A 38 -1.80 -14.53 17.67
CA GLU A 38 -0.84 -13.96 16.74
C GLU A 38 -1.49 -13.57 15.42
N GLN A 39 -2.35 -14.45 14.89
CA GLN A 39 -3.07 -14.16 13.65
C GLN A 39 -4.01 -12.96 13.80
N THR A 40 -4.67 -12.84 14.95
CA THR A 40 -5.54 -11.70 15.24
C THR A 40 -4.73 -10.40 15.26
N ALA A 41 -3.59 -10.40 15.93
CA ALA A 41 -2.70 -9.25 15.98
C ALA A 41 -2.19 -8.88 14.57
N THR A 42 -1.77 -9.88 13.81
CA THR A 42 -1.28 -9.70 12.44
C THR A 42 -2.39 -9.15 11.54
N THR A 43 -3.60 -9.69 11.67
CA THR A 43 -4.76 -9.23 10.90
C THR A 43 -5.09 -7.77 11.20
N ASN A 44 -5.02 -7.38 12.47
CA ASN A 44 -5.23 -5.99 12.88
C ASN A 44 -4.16 -5.07 12.28
N ASP A 45 -2.91 -5.51 12.29
CA ASP A 45 -1.79 -4.76 11.69
C ASP A 45 -1.97 -4.64 10.18
N MET A 46 -2.42 -5.71 9.52
CA MET A 46 -2.72 -5.69 8.09
C MET A 46 -3.85 -4.72 7.77
N SER A 47 -4.91 -4.69 8.57
CA SER A 47 -6.01 -3.73 8.42
C SER A 47 -5.51 -2.30 8.51
N ARG A 48 -4.64 -2.03 9.46
CA ARG A 48 -4.04 -0.70 9.62
C ARG A 48 -3.22 -0.34 8.40
N SER A 49 -2.38 -1.27 7.95
CA SER A 49 -1.54 -1.07 6.76
C SER A 49 -2.37 -0.83 5.50
N ILE A 50 -3.47 -1.55 5.34
CA ILE A 50 -4.39 -1.36 4.21
C ILE A 50 -5.03 0.02 4.27
N ASN A 51 -5.45 0.48 5.44
CA ASN A 51 -6.01 1.82 5.61
C ASN A 51 -4.98 2.90 5.31
N GLU A 52 -3.75 2.72 5.75
CA GLU A 52 -2.64 3.64 5.45
C GLU A 52 -2.35 3.67 3.95
N ALA A 53 -2.35 2.50 3.30
CA ALA A 53 -2.16 2.40 1.86
C ALA A 53 -3.30 3.09 1.09
N ALA A 54 -4.53 2.93 1.55
CA ALA A 54 -5.70 3.60 0.95
C ALA A 54 -5.58 5.12 1.07
N THR A 55 -5.17 5.61 2.24
CA THR A 55 -4.95 7.04 2.48
C THR A 55 -3.83 7.55 1.57
N GLY A 56 -2.72 6.83 1.50
CA GLY A 56 -1.59 7.18 0.65
C GLY A 56 -1.97 7.20 -0.82
N SER A 57 -2.79 6.25 -1.26
CA SER A 57 -3.29 6.20 -2.64
C SER A 57 -4.16 7.41 -2.95
N GLY A 58 -4.99 7.83 -1.99
CA GLY A 58 -5.81 9.04 -2.11
C GLY A 58 -4.95 10.28 -2.25
N GLU A 59 -3.88 10.38 -1.48
CA GLU A 59 -2.94 11.50 -1.55
C GLU A 59 -2.22 11.52 -2.90
N ILE A 60 -1.83 10.36 -3.42
CA ILE A 60 -1.21 10.26 -4.75
C ILE A 60 -2.19 10.72 -5.82
N ALA A 61 -3.44 10.30 -5.75
CA ALA A 61 -4.48 10.74 -6.70
C ALA A 61 -4.64 12.26 -6.68
N SER A 62 -4.67 12.87 -5.49
CA SER A 62 -4.70 14.33 -5.35
C SER A 62 -3.48 14.99 -5.96
N SER A 63 -2.30 14.41 -5.74
CA SER A 63 -1.05 14.93 -6.30
C SER A 63 -1.04 14.87 -7.82
N ILE A 64 -1.60 13.80 -8.39
CA ILE A 64 -1.71 13.65 -9.85
C ILE A 64 -2.60 14.75 -10.42
N VAL A 65 -3.73 15.06 -9.78
CA VAL A 65 -4.60 16.17 -10.19
C VAL A 65 -3.83 17.49 -10.13
N GLY A 66 -3.07 17.73 -9.07
CA GLY A 66 -2.22 18.91 -8.91
C GLY A 66 -1.17 19.03 -10.01
N VAL A 67 -0.54 17.92 -10.39
CA VAL A 67 0.44 17.89 -11.48
C VAL A 67 -0.25 18.21 -12.81
N ALA A 68 -1.44 17.67 -13.06
CA ALA A 68 -2.21 17.97 -14.27
C ALA A 68 -2.54 19.46 -14.36
N ASP A 69 -2.97 20.07 -13.25
CA ASP A 69 -3.25 21.51 -13.19
C ASP A 69 -2.00 22.33 -13.45
N ALA A 70 -0.88 21.94 -12.85
CA ALA A 70 0.40 22.61 -13.08
C ALA A 70 0.84 22.51 -14.55
N ALA A 71 0.60 21.37 -15.18
CA ALA A 71 0.91 21.18 -16.60
C ALA A 71 0.05 22.08 -17.49
N MET A 72 -1.23 22.24 -17.17
CA MET A 72 -2.12 23.15 -17.89
C MET A 72 -1.67 24.60 -17.74
N ASN A 73 -1.30 25.00 -16.52
CA ASN A 73 -0.76 26.34 -16.27
C ASN A 73 0.53 26.56 -17.03
N ALA A 74 1.40 25.58 -17.10
CA ALA A 74 2.64 25.67 -17.88
C ALA A 74 2.36 25.85 -19.36
N ASN A 75 1.37 25.17 -19.89
CA ASN A 75 0.95 25.34 -21.28
C ASN A 75 0.44 26.75 -21.55
N GLU A 76 -0.34 27.34 -20.65
CA GLU A 76 -0.79 28.72 -20.77
C GLU A 76 0.39 29.69 -20.76
N ILE A 77 1.34 29.49 -19.85
CA ILE A 77 2.56 30.32 -19.76
C ILE A 77 3.36 30.19 -21.06
N MET A 78 3.49 28.98 -21.61
CA MET A 78 4.20 28.78 -22.87
C MET A 78 3.52 29.50 -24.04
N SER A 79 2.19 29.50 -24.06
CA SER A 79 1.41 30.23 -25.07
C SER A 79 1.63 31.73 -24.94
N ASP A 80 1.61 32.27 -23.70
CA ASP A 80 1.88 33.67 -23.43
C ASP A 80 3.31 34.06 -23.84
N LEU A 81 4.28 33.20 -23.55
CA LEU A 81 5.67 33.38 -23.95
C LEU A 81 5.82 33.46 -25.46
N ARG A 82 5.11 32.60 -26.18
CA ARG A 82 5.13 32.58 -27.63
C ARG A 82 4.59 33.91 -28.17
N SER A 83 3.47 34.39 -27.62
CA SER A 83 2.90 35.68 -28.01
C SER A 83 3.87 36.82 -27.74
N ALA A 84 4.51 36.82 -26.56
CA ALA A 84 5.47 37.85 -26.17
C ALA A 84 6.71 37.80 -27.10
N THR A 85 7.15 36.61 -27.48
CA THR A 85 8.26 36.44 -28.42
C THR A 85 7.92 36.99 -29.80
N ASP A 86 6.70 36.73 -30.27
CA ASP A 86 6.23 37.26 -31.57
C ASP A 86 6.17 38.78 -31.52
N GLU A 87 5.69 39.38 -30.44
CA GLU A 87 5.68 40.85 -30.26
C GLU A 87 7.09 41.41 -30.27
N LEU A 88 8.03 40.74 -29.60
CA LEU A 88 9.45 41.16 -29.60
C LEU A 88 10.03 41.09 -30.99
N ASN A 89 9.72 40.06 -31.76
CA ASN A 89 10.16 39.95 -33.15
C ASN A 89 9.62 41.08 -34.00
N GLN A 90 8.34 41.42 -33.83
CA GLN A 90 7.74 42.57 -34.56
C GLN A 90 8.38 43.89 -34.14
N MET A 91 8.62 44.09 -32.86
CA MET A 91 9.29 45.29 -32.36
C MET A 91 10.71 45.40 -32.92
N ALA A 92 11.43 44.29 -32.95
CA ALA A 92 12.79 44.25 -33.53
C ALA A 92 12.77 44.59 -35.01
N GLU A 93 11.80 44.08 -35.76
CA GLU A 93 11.63 44.37 -37.20
C GLU A 93 11.26 45.83 -37.40
N ASP A 94 10.34 46.37 -36.62
CA ASP A 94 9.95 47.78 -36.67
C ASP A 94 11.14 48.70 -36.38
N LEU A 95 11.91 48.34 -35.35
CA LEU A 95 13.10 49.09 -34.98
C LEU A 95 14.14 49.07 -36.10
N ARG A 96 14.33 47.93 -36.71
CA ARG A 96 15.25 47.76 -37.85
C ARG A 96 14.84 48.65 -38.99
N GLN A 97 13.54 48.71 -39.33
CA GLN A 97 13.02 49.59 -40.39
C GLN A 97 13.24 51.05 -40.04
N ARG A 98 12.98 51.44 -38.80
CA ARG A 98 13.16 52.81 -38.34
C ARG A 98 14.61 53.25 -38.40
N VAL A 99 15.52 52.35 -37.98
CA VAL A 99 16.95 52.59 -38.06
C VAL A 99 17.39 52.70 -39.51
N GLY A 100 16.85 51.83 -40.36
CA GLY A 100 17.10 51.90 -41.82
C GLY A 100 16.68 53.19 -42.46
N THR A 101 15.56 53.80 -41.95
CA THR A 101 15.06 55.10 -42.41
C THR A 101 16.02 56.23 -42.04
N PHE A 102 16.74 56.13 -40.92
CA PHE A 102 17.69 57.15 -40.48
C PHE A 102 19.08 57.01 -41.08
N THR A 103 19.33 55.97 -41.85
CA THR A 103 20.65 55.72 -42.51
C THR A 103 20.67 56.48 -43.83
N TYR A 104 21.69 57.27 -43.99
CA TYR A 104 21.92 58.02 -45.25
C TYR A 104 22.99 57.40 -46.12
#